data_327c96900c837ded2aa5fcdba71f7a47
#
_entry.id   327c96900c837ded2aa5fcdba71f7a47
#
_cell.length_a   1.000
_cell.length_b   1.000
_cell.length_c   1.000
_cell.angle_alpha   90.00
_cell.angle_beta   90.00
_cell.angle_gamma   90.00
#
_symmetry.space_group_name_H-M   'P 1'
#
loop_
_entity.id
_entity.type
_entity.pdbx_description
1 polymer ?
#
loop_
_entity_poly.entity_id
_entity_poly.type
_entity_poly.pdbx_seq_one_letter_code
_entity_poly.pdbx_strand_id
1 'polypeptide(L)'
;MAPRIETPTLTSASFEDLVREMIVRLGEDPQREGLLRTPERVQKAFQFLTRGYNEDPETMLKKALFTVSYDEMVIVKDVEVFSLCEHHMLPFFGKVHVAYIPNGKVIGLSKIPRLIEIFSRRLQIQERLTTQIAETIQKVIQPQGVGVV
;
A
#
# COMPACT_ATOMS: atom_id res chain seq x y z
N MET A 1 0.92 -37.24 9.07
CA MET A 1 2.14 -36.43 8.89
C MET A 1 2.13 -35.98 7.43
N ALA A 2 1.81 -34.72 7.14
CA ALA A 2 1.79 -34.23 5.76
C ALA A 2 3.22 -34.15 5.20
N PRO A 3 3.45 -34.50 3.93
CA PRO A 3 4.79 -34.39 3.34
C PRO A 3 5.26 -32.93 3.38
N ARG A 4 6.47 -32.71 3.89
CA ARG A 4 7.16 -31.44 3.73
C ARG A 4 7.36 -31.21 2.23
N ILE A 5 6.69 -30.20 1.69
CA ILE A 5 7.02 -29.67 0.36
C ILE A 5 8.37 -29.00 0.53
N GLU A 6 9.43 -29.65 0.05
CA GLU A 6 10.73 -28.97 -0.11
C GLU A 6 10.53 -27.85 -1.13
N THR A 7 10.54 -26.63 -0.63
CA THR A 7 10.53 -25.43 -1.48
C THR A 7 11.85 -25.45 -2.25
N PRO A 8 11.85 -25.55 -3.59
CA PRO A 8 13.08 -25.41 -4.35
C PRO A 8 13.71 -24.06 -3.96
N THR A 9 15.00 -24.06 -3.72
CA THR A 9 15.77 -22.84 -3.46
C THR A 9 15.78 -21.99 -4.74
N LEU A 10 14.69 -21.22 -4.95
CA LEU A 10 14.54 -20.21 -6.02
C LEU A 10 15.36 -18.93 -5.74
N THR A 11 16.34 -19.02 -4.85
CA THR A 11 17.16 -17.90 -4.37
C THR A 11 18.04 -17.25 -5.44
N SER A 12 18.13 -17.83 -6.65
CA SER A 12 18.92 -17.26 -7.75
C SER A 12 18.07 -16.75 -8.94
N ALA A 13 16.77 -17.06 -8.99
CA ALA A 13 15.91 -16.64 -10.09
C ALA A 13 15.53 -15.15 -9.93
N SER A 14 15.65 -14.39 -11.01
CA SER A 14 15.15 -13.02 -11.04
C SER A 14 13.62 -12.98 -11.00
N PHE A 15 13.05 -11.84 -10.61
CA PHE A 15 11.59 -11.67 -10.69
C PHE A 15 11.05 -11.90 -12.11
N GLU A 16 11.79 -11.47 -13.12
CA GLU A 16 11.43 -11.69 -14.52
C GLU A 16 11.42 -13.18 -14.91
N ASP A 17 12.36 -13.98 -14.38
CA ASP A 17 12.39 -15.41 -14.62
C ASP A 17 11.17 -16.12 -14.01
N LEU A 18 10.76 -15.69 -12.80
CA LEU A 18 9.56 -16.20 -12.16
C LEU A 18 8.30 -15.87 -12.98
N VAL A 19 8.24 -14.67 -13.56
CA VAL A 19 7.12 -14.28 -14.44
C VAL A 19 7.13 -15.08 -15.73
N ARG A 20 8.29 -15.36 -16.34
CA ARG A 20 8.39 -16.25 -17.52
C ARG A 20 7.86 -17.65 -17.20
N GLU A 21 8.28 -18.20 -16.08
CA GLU A 21 7.80 -19.52 -15.62
C GLU A 21 6.28 -19.51 -15.38
N MET A 22 5.74 -18.43 -14.79
CA MET A 22 4.30 -18.28 -14.61
C MET A 22 3.56 -18.30 -15.96
N ILE A 23 4.06 -17.58 -16.98
CA ILE A 23 3.47 -17.54 -18.31
C ILE A 23 3.40 -18.96 -18.90
N VAL A 24 4.50 -19.73 -18.81
CA VAL A 24 4.55 -21.14 -19.29
C VAL A 24 3.52 -22.00 -18.55
N ARG A 25 3.41 -21.88 -17.23
CA ARG A 25 2.45 -22.66 -16.43
C ARG A 25 0.99 -22.29 -16.70
N LEU A 26 0.74 -21.10 -17.20
CA LEU A 26 -0.59 -20.67 -17.68
C LEU A 26 -0.93 -21.25 -19.07
N GLY A 27 0.02 -21.94 -19.72
CA GLY A 27 -0.17 -22.55 -21.05
C GLY A 27 0.16 -21.61 -22.20
N GLU A 28 0.85 -20.50 -21.94
CA GLU A 28 1.23 -19.51 -22.95
C GLU A 28 2.71 -19.65 -23.36
N ASP A 29 3.03 -19.20 -24.57
CA ASP A 29 4.40 -19.12 -25.07
C ASP A 29 5.04 -17.78 -24.69
N PRO A 30 6.03 -17.74 -23.78
CA PRO A 30 6.70 -16.50 -23.39
C PRO A 30 7.52 -15.86 -24.53
N GLN A 31 7.76 -16.58 -25.64
CA GLN A 31 8.47 -16.05 -26.81
C GLN A 31 7.52 -15.39 -27.82
N ARG A 32 6.20 -15.53 -27.64
CA ARG A 32 5.21 -14.84 -28.46
C ARG A 32 5.43 -13.32 -28.37
N GLU A 33 5.41 -12.62 -29.53
CA GLU A 33 5.72 -11.19 -29.65
C GLU A 33 5.08 -10.31 -28.57
N GLY A 34 3.80 -10.52 -28.27
CA GLY A 34 3.07 -9.77 -27.25
C GLY A 34 3.54 -10.02 -25.83
N LEU A 35 4.23 -11.15 -25.54
CA LEU A 35 4.68 -11.56 -24.22
C LEU A 35 6.18 -11.35 -23.96
N LEU A 36 6.98 -11.08 -24.99
CA LEU A 36 8.43 -10.90 -24.87
C LEU A 36 8.83 -9.90 -23.77
N ARG A 37 8.10 -8.80 -23.64
CA ARG A 37 8.36 -7.76 -22.65
C ARG A 37 7.48 -7.85 -21.40
N THR A 38 6.62 -8.86 -21.28
CA THR A 38 5.72 -9.02 -20.15
C THR A 38 6.46 -9.19 -18.82
N PRO A 39 7.54 -10.01 -18.74
CA PRO A 39 8.31 -10.13 -17.49
C PRO A 39 8.81 -8.78 -16.93
N GLU A 40 9.46 -7.97 -17.77
CA GLU A 40 9.93 -6.64 -17.41
C GLU A 40 8.77 -5.70 -16.97
N ARG A 41 7.67 -5.72 -17.71
CA ARG A 41 6.50 -4.88 -17.40
C ARG A 41 5.85 -5.27 -16.08
N VAL A 42 5.72 -6.57 -15.82
CA VAL A 42 5.15 -7.10 -14.57
C VAL A 42 6.04 -6.74 -13.39
N GLN A 43 7.35 -6.90 -13.52
CA GLN A 43 8.30 -6.48 -12.47
C GLN A 43 8.13 -5.01 -12.12
N LYS A 44 8.12 -4.10 -13.11
CA LYS A 44 7.93 -2.67 -12.89
C LYS A 44 6.58 -2.34 -12.25
N ALA A 45 5.51 -3.03 -12.69
CA ALA A 45 4.18 -2.85 -12.13
C ALA A 45 4.15 -3.26 -10.65
N PHE A 46 4.71 -4.42 -10.29
CA PHE A 46 4.76 -4.86 -8.90
C PHE A 46 5.64 -3.96 -8.02
N GLN A 47 6.79 -3.51 -8.52
CA GLN A 47 7.64 -2.53 -7.81
C GLN A 47 6.87 -1.24 -7.50
N PHE A 48 6.10 -0.73 -8.45
CA PHE A 48 5.25 0.44 -8.25
C PHE A 48 4.11 0.16 -7.26
N LEU A 49 3.40 -0.97 -7.42
CA LEU A 49 2.24 -1.34 -6.62
C LEU A 49 2.61 -1.72 -5.17
N THR A 50 3.88 -2.03 -4.91
CA THR A 50 4.36 -2.41 -3.57
C THR A 50 5.40 -1.45 -3.00
N ARG A 51 5.60 -0.28 -3.60
CA ARG A 51 6.62 0.70 -3.17
C ARG A 51 6.44 1.19 -1.74
N GLY A 52 5.22 1.13 -1.21
CA GLY A 52 4.91 1.57 0.15
C GLY A 52 5.63 0.77 1.25
N TYR A 53 6.16 -0.42 0.94
CA TYR A 53 7.01 -1.15 1.88
C TYR A 53 8.36 -0.45 2.15
N ASN A 54 8.80 0.40 1.23
CA ASN A 54 10.06 1.12 1.32
C ASN A 54 9.91 2.54 1.90
N GLU A 55 8.70 2.92 2.32
CA GLU A 55 8.41 4.24 2.86
C GLU A 55 8.02 4.16 4.35
N ASP A 56 8.50 5.14 5.14
CA ASP A 56 8.14 5.28 6.55
C ASP A 56 7.02 6.34 6.71
N PRO A 57 5.80 5.89 7.02
CA PRO A 57 4.64 6.76 7.14
C PRO A 57 4.75 7.77 8.30
N GLU A 58 5.36 7.37 9.43
CA GLU A 58 5.49 8.27 10.58
C GLU A 58 6.46 9.42 10.30
N THR A 59 7.64 9.10 9.75
CA THR A 59 8.63 10.11 9.36
C THR A 59 8.07 11.05 8.30
N MET A 60 7.28 10.52 7.36
CA MET A 60 6.63 11.34 6.33
C MET A 60 5.63 12.33 6.94
N LEU A 61 4.81 11.91 7.89
CA LEU A 61 3.85 12.81 8.58
C LEU A 61 4.56 13.85 9.44
N LYS A 62 5.58 13.45 10.20
CA LYS A 62 6.32 14.35 11.12
C LYS A 62 6.98 15.54 10.41
N LYS A 63 7.22 15.45 9.09
CA LYS A 63 7.79 16.56 8.29
C LYS A 63 6.80 17.68 7.97
N ALA A 64 5.52 17.53 8.30
CA ALA A 64 4.48 18.52 7.97
C ALA A 64 3.43 18.61 9.07
N LEU A 65 3.88 18.81 10.29
CA LEU A 65 3.06 19.11 11.46
C LEU A 65 3.03 20.62 11.71
N PHE A 66 1.85 21.13 12.01
CA PHE A 66 1.64 22.54 12.33
C PHE A 66 0.96 22.64 13.71
N THR A 67 1.40 23.60 14.51
CA THR A 67 0.76 23.90 15.79
C THR A 67 -0.49 24.74 15.56
N VAL A 68 -1.57 24.38 16.25
CA VAL A 68 -2.86 25.08 16.16
C VAL A 68 -3.46 25.26 17.55
N SER A 69 -4.33 26.24 17.69
CA SER A 69 -5.05 26.54 18.96
C SER A 69 -6.53 26.16 18.87
N TYR A 70 -6.98 25.56 17.78
CA TYR A 70 -8.37 25.17 17.56
C TYR A 70 -8.50 23.63 17.62
N ASP A 71 -9.73 23.18 17.80
CA ASP A 71 -10.12 21.77 17.90
C ASP A 71 -11.25 21.37 16.94
N GLU A 72 -11.53 22.21 15.94
CA GLU A 72 -12.48 21.85 14.89
C GLU A 72 -12.01 20.61 14.12
N MET A 73 -12.97 19.73 13.83
CA MET A 73 -12.70 18.50 13.11
C MET A 73 -12.13 18.77 11.72
N VAL A 74 -10.98 18.17 11.44
CA VAL A 74 -10.40 18.13 10.09
C VAL A 74 -10.94 16.90 9.35
N ILE A 75 -11.49 17.13 8.16
CA ILE A 75 -12.03 16.05 7.31
C ILE A 75 -11.36 16.11 5.93
N VAL A 76 -10.79 14.98 5.51
CA VAL A 76 -10.28 14.77 4.15
C VAL A 76 -11.09 13.64 3.52
N LYS A 77 -11.82 13.95 2.46
CA LYS A 77 -12.77 13.03 1.82
C LYS A 77 -12.37 12.67 0.40
N ASP A 78 -12.92 11.55 -0.07
CA ASP A 78 -12.86 11.11 -1.46
C ASP A 78 -11.43 10.90 -1.97
N VAL A 79 -10.52 10.48 -1.09
CA VAL A 79 -9.17 10.14 -1.52
C VAL A 79 -9.21 8.78 -2.22
N GLU A 80 -8.91 8.78 -3.51
CA GLU A 80 -8.86 7.55 -4.30
C GLU A 80 -7.75 6.63 -3.81
N VAL A 81 -8.05 5.34 -3.72
CA VAL A 81 -7.13 4.30 -3.30
C VAL A 81 -7.09 3.16 -4.31
N PHE A 82 -5.88 2.70 -4.60
CA PHE A 82 -5.61 1.53 -5.44
C PHE A 82 -4.61 0.65 -4.71
N SER A 83 -4.95 -0.60 -4.48
CA SER A 83 -4.14 -1.54 -3.71
C SER A 83 -4.15 -2.94 -4.34
N LEU A 84 -3.33 -3.84 -3.81
CA LEU A 84 -3.32 -5.25 -4.15
C LEU A 84 -3.88 -6.08 -3.01
N CYS A 85 -4.87 -6.90 -3.31
CA CYS A 85 -5.41 -7.87 -2.35
C CYS A 85 -4.33 -8.88 -1.96
N GLU A 86 -4.06 -9.05 -0.67
CA GLU A 86 -3.04 -10.00 -0.20
C GLU A 86 -3.39 -11.47 -0.48
N HIS A 87 -4.68 -11.80 -0.62
CA HIS A 87 -5.13 -13.17 -0.85
C HIS A 87 -4.91 -13.64 -2.30
N HIS A 88 -4.99 -12.72 -3.26
CA HIS A 88 -4.97 -13.07 -4.68
C HIS A 88 -3.95 -12.29 -5.50
N MET A 89 -3.32 -11.23 -4.93
CA MET A 89 -2.50 -10.23 -5.63
C MET A 89 -3.24 -9.52 -6.77
N LEU A 90 -4.58 -9.51 -6.72
CA LEU A 90 -5.41 -8.77 -7.66
C LEU A 90 -5.65 -7.34 -7.17
N PRO A 91 -5.77 -6.37 -8.10
CA PRO A 91 -6.09 -5.00 -7.73
C PRO A 91 -7.48 -4.86 -7.11
N PHE A 92 -7.60 -4.01 -6.11
CA PHE A 92 -8.86 -3.44 -5.67
C PHE A 92 -8.71 -1.93 -5.53
N PHE A 93 -9.81 -1.23 -5.59
CA PHE A 93 -9.85 0.23 -5.53
C PHE A 93 -11.09 0.71 -4.78
N GLY A 94 -11.03 1.94 -4.34
CA GLY A 94 -12.12 2.58 -3.62
C GLY A 94 -11.78 4.01 -3.25
N LYS A 95 -12.43 4.50 -2.20
CA LYS A 95 -12.19 5.81 -1.63
C LYS A 95 -11.95 5.69 -0.14
N VAL A 96 -11.08 6.52 0.39
CA VAL A 96 -10.81 6.63 1.82
C VAL A 96 -11.23 8.01 2.30
N HIS A 97 -11.90 8.05 3.43
CA HIS A 97 -12.24 9.26 4.15
C HIS A 97 -11.55 9.24 5.51
N VAL A 98 -10.89 10.34 5.85
CA VAL A 98 -10.18 10.49 7.12
C VAL A 98 -10.72 11.70 7.84
N ALA A 99 -11.06 11.55 9.12
CA ALA A 99 -11.43 12.65 9.99
C ALA A 99 -10.63 12.54 11.30
N TYR A 100 -10.22 13.68 11.85
CA TYR A 100 -9.64 13.72 13.19
C TYR A 100 -9.92 15.05 13.88
N ILE A 101 -9.98 15.06 15.21
CA ILE A 101 -10.12 16.26 16.03
C ILE A 101 -8.73 16.60 16.57
N PRO A 102 -8.16 17.77 16.20
CA PRO A 102 -6.82 18.17 16.64
C PRO A 102 -6.69 18.27 18.17
N ASN A 103 -5.47 18.02 18.64
CA ASN A 103 -5.05 18.29 20.01
C ASN A 103 -3.73 19.08 19.97
N GLY A 104 -3.85 20.37 19.63
CA GLY A 104 -2.72 21.28 19.49
C GLY A 104 -1.86 21.10 18.22
N LYS A 105 -2.11 20.07 17.42
CA LYS A 105 -1.35 19.82 16.17
C LYS A 105 -2.26 19.33 15.05
N VAL A 106 -1.95 19.76 13.82
CA VAL A 106 -2.57 19.26 12.60
C VAL A 106 -1.53 18.75 11.62
N ILE A 107 -1.96 17.84 10.74
CA ILE A 107 -1.17 17.33 9.62
C ILE A 107 -1.48 18.18 8.38
N GLY A 108 -0.45 18.57 7.63
CA GLY A 108 -0.66 19.23 6.34
C GLY A 108 -1.53 18.36 5.43
N LEU A 109 -2.60 18.94 4.88
CA LEU A 109 -3.66 18.19 4.15
C LEU A 109 -3.11 17.27 3.07
N SER A 110 -2.08 17.70 2.32
CA SER A 110 -1.43 16.88 1.28
C SER A 110 -0.75 15.62 1.81
N LYS A 111 -0.53 15.49 3.12
CA LYS A 111 0.11 14.32 3.73
C LYS A 111 -0.88 13.20 4.01
N ILE A 112 -2.16 13.51 4.14
CA ILE A 112 -3.19 12.47 4.34
C ILE A 112 -3.32 11.58 3.11
N PRO A 113 -3.50 12.08 1.87
CA PRO A 113 -3.46 11.23 0.67
C PRO A 113 -2.16 10.44 0.53
N ARG A 114 -1.02 11.05 0.88
CA ARG A 114 0.27 10.35 0.82
C ARG A 114 0.37 9.22 1.86
N LEU A 115 -0.16 9.40 3.06
CA LEU A 115 -0.25 8.34 4.07
C LEU A 115 -1.08 7.16 3.56
N ILE A 116 -2.24 7.46 2.98
CA ILE A 116 -3.12 6.46 2.36
C ILE A 116 -2.36 5.72 1.25
N GLU A 117 -1.64 6.43 0.39
CA GLU A 117 -0.85 5.84 -0.69
C GLU A 117 0.24 4.91 -0.16
N ILE A 118 0.99 5.29 0.87
CA ILE A 118 2.05 4.45 1.47
C ILE A 118 1.48 3.11 1.95
N PHE A 119 0.32 3.10 2.59
CA PHE A 119 -0.30 1.87 3.06
C PHE A 119 -1.01 1.09 1.97
N SER A 120 -1.61 1.76 0.98
CA SER A 120 -2.29 1.09 -0.14
C SER A 120 -1.32 0.45 -1.13
N ARG A 121 -0.09 0.99 -1.28
CA ARG A 121 0.96 0.39 -2.12
C ARG A 121 1.68 -0.77 -1.42
N ARG A 122 0.89 -1.72 -0.91
CA ARG A 122 1.32 -2.96 -0.24
C ARG A 122 0.32 -4.06 -0.57
N LEU A 123 0.63 -5.30 -0.18
CA LEU A 123 -0.39 -6.35 -0.16
C LEU A 123 -1.31 -6.10 1.04
N GLN A 124 -2.60 -5.85 0.79
CA GLN A 124 -3.53 -5.34 1.78
C GLN A 124 -4.86 -6.08 1.82
N ILE A 125 -5.54 -5.86 2.93
CA ILE A 125 -6.98 -6.02 3.10
C ILE A 125 -7.55 -4.69 3.59
N GLN A 126 -8.83 -4.45 3.32
CA GLN A 126 -9.49 -3.18 3.65
C GLN A 126 -9.38 -2.84 5.15
N GLU A 127 -9.63 -3.80 6.01
CA GLU A 127 -9.63 -3.64 7.47
C GLU A 127 -8.27 -3.22 8.01
N ARG A 128 -7.19 -3.84 7.51
CA ARG A 128 -5.83 -3.49 7.92
C ARG A 128 -5.43 -2.12 7.39
N LEU A 129 -5.77 -1.82 6.14
CA LEU A 129 -5.49 -0.51 5.53
C LEU A 129 -6.12 0.61 6.37
N THR A 130 -7.39 0.47 6.70
CA THR A 130 -8.15 1.41 7.52
C THR A 130 -7.51 1.61 8.91
N THR A 131 -7.20 0.50 9.58
CA THR A 131 -6.60 0.50 10.91
C THR A 131 -5.21 1.14 10.91
N GLN A 132 -4.33 0.79 9.95
CA GLN A 132 -2.99 1.33 9.87
C GLN A 132 -2.97 2.84 9.64
N ILE A 133 -3.88 3.38 8.85
CA ILE A 133 -4.02 4.82 8.62
C ILE A 133 -4.42 5.50 9.95
N ALA A 134 -5.45 4.99 10.63
CA ALA A 134 -5.94 5.56 11.88
C ALA A 134 -4.88 5.53 12.98
N GLU A 135 -4.24 4.38 13.20
CA GLU A 135 -3.21 4.19 14.22
C GLU A 135 -1.99 5.10 13.99
N THR A 136 -1.58 5.29 12.73
CA THR A 136 -0.46 6.17 12.41
C THR A 136 -0.77 7.62 12.73
N ILE A 137 -1.97 8.10 12.40
CA ILE A 137 -2.43 9.45 12.75
C ILE A 137 -2.49 9.59 14.29
N GLN A 138 -3.11 8.62 14.97
CA GLN A 138 -3.21 8.59 16.43
C GLN A 138 -1.84 8.67 17.11
N LYS A 139 -0.88 7.92 16.60
CA LYS A 139 0.49 7.88 17.16
C LYS A 139 1.25 9.18 16.95
N VAL A 140 1.10 9.82 15.77
CA VAL A 140 1.93 10.97 15.38
C VAL A 140 1.44 12.28 15.99
N ILE A 141 0.14 12.55 16.01
CA ILE A 141 -0.41 13.83 16.49
C ILE A 141 -1.22 13.72 17.77
N GLN A 142 -1.50 12.50 18.25
CA GLN A 142 -2.31 12.25 19.45
C GLN A 142 -3.61 13.09 19.47
N PRO A 143 -4.45 13.01 18.43
CA PRO A 143 -5.67 13.78 18.34
C PRO A 143 -6.66 13.35 19.42
N GLN A 144 -7.67 14.15 19.68
CA GLN A 144 -8.77 13.79 20.60
C GLN A 144 -9.58 12.60 20.07
N GLY A 145 -9.61 12.42 18.75
CA GLY A 145 -10.22 11.30 18.08
C GLY A 145 -9.82 11.23 16.61
N VAL A 146 -9.83 10.02 16.04
CA VAL A 146 -9.59 9.77 14.62
C VAL A 146 -10.58 8.73 14.09
N GLY A 147 -11.10 8.96 12.91
CA GLY A 147 -11.96 8.05 12.18
C GLY A 147 -11.47 7.88 10.75
N VAL A 148 -11.50 6.65 10.23
CA VAL A 148 -11.12 6.31 8.86
C VAL A 148 -12.15 5.34 8.29
N VAL A 149 -12.64 5.66 7.11
CA VAL A 149 -13.62 4.84 6.39
C VAL A 149 -13.18 4.65 4.96
#